data_c3acff97269fecea8226ecacefbbc228
#
_entry.id   c3acff97269fecea8226ecacefbbc228
#
_cell.length_a   1.000
_cell.length_b   1.000
_cell.length_c   1.000
_cell.angle_alpha   90.00
_cell.angle_beta   90.00
_cell.angle_gamma   90.00
#
_symmetry.space_group_name_H-M   'P 1'
#
loop_
_entity.id
_entity.type
_entity.pdbx_description
1 polymer ?
#
loop_
_entity_poly.entity_id
_entity_poly.type
_entity_poly.pdbx_seq_one_letter_code
_entity_poly.pdbx_strand_id
1 'polypeptide(L)'
;QQSIFTLWAPSADNIRLNLYSSGEAGDPEEQLEMDIADNGTWCIHIDRDLKGSFYTFQIEKDGKWLDETPGIWAKAVGINGNRAAVIDWNETNPEGWESDQSPELKMYSDIILYELHHRDFSIDPNSGIEHKGKFLALTETGTKTPEGESSGLDHLKELGVTHIHILPSFDFATIDERKLEKNKYNWGYDPKNYNVPDGSYSTDPVTPTTRI
;
A
#
# COMPACT_ATOMS: atom_id res chain seq x y z
N GLN A 1 -1.08 25.11 -10.35
CA GLN A 1 -0.99 23.63 -10.31
C GLN A 1 -2.39 23.08 -10.52
N GLN A 2 -2.51 21.97 -11.23
CA GLN A 2 -3.79 21.37 -11.60
C GLN A 2 -3.78 19.90 -11.20
N SER A 3 -4.93 19.40 -10.72
CA SER A 3 -5.17 17.97 -10.46
C SER A 3 -6.16 17.42 -11.48
N ILE A 4 -5.87 16.26 -12.04
CA ILE A 4 -6.73 15.60 -13.04
C ILE A 4 -7.06 14.20 -12.52
N PHE A 5 -8.34 13.88 -12.47
CA PHE A 5 -8.82 12.55 -12.13
C PHE A 5 -9.48 11.90 -13.33
N THR A 6 -9.15 10.64 -13.55
CA THR A 6 -9.65 9.87 -14.69
C THR A 6 -10.08 8.49 -14.20
N LEU A 7 -11.26 8.05 -14.63
CA LEU A 7 -11.80 6.74 -14.33
C LEU A 7 -12.36 6.09 -15.59
N TRP A 8 -12.03 4.85 -15.85
CA TRP A 8 -12.66 4.06 -16.91
C TRP A 8 -13.86 3.31 -16.35
N ALA A 9 -15.06 3.69 -16.80
CA ALA A 9 -16.32 3.08 -16.38
C ALA A 9 -17.35 3.21 -17.50
N PRO A 10 -17.22 2.41 -18.57
CA PRO A 10 -18.01 2.57 -19.81
C PRO A 10 -19.51 2.29 -19.62
N SER A 11 -19.90 1.62 -18.54
CA SER A 11 -21.31 1.30 -18.25
C SER A 11 -21.94 2.21 -17.20
N ALA A 12 -21.21 3.21 -16.69
CA ALA A 12 -21.75 4.17 -15.74
C ALA A 12 -22.78 5.11 -16.39
N ASP A 13 -23.80 5.49 -15.64
CA ASP A 13 -24.75 6.52 -16.05
C ASP A 13 -24.23 7.91 -15.67
N ASN A 14 -23.67 8.05 -14.46
CA ASN A 14 -22.92 9.22 -13.98
C ASN A 14 -21.79 8.80 -13.04
N ILE A 15 -20.79 9.68 -12.86
CA ILE A 15 -19.70 9.49 -11.90
C ILE A 15 -19.46 10.80 -11.16
N ARG A 16 -19.23 10.70 -9.87
CA ARG A 16 -18.73 11.82 -9.07
C ARG A 16 -17.45 11.47 -8.34
N LEU A 17 -16.61 12.47 -8.21
CA LEU A 17 -15.42 12.47 -7.36
C LEU A 17 -15.81 13.09 -6.00
N ASN A 18 -15.55 12.37 -4.93
CA ASN A 18 -15.69 12.87 -3.57
C ASN A 18 -14.32 13.22 -3.03
N LEU A 19 -14.14 14.40 -2.46
CA LEU A 19 -12.89 14.89 -1.87
C LEU A 19 -13.02 14.99 -0.36
N TYR A 20 -11.93 14.61 0.36
CA TYR A 20 -11.88 14.57 1.82
C TYR A 20 -10.56 15.14 2.34
N SER A 21 -10.59 15.73 3.51
CA SER A 21 -9.39 16.10 4.28
C SER A 21 -8.83 14.95 5.12
N SER A 22 -9.62 13.91 5.36
CA SER A 22 -9.24 12.75 6.17
C SER A 22 -9.30 11.45 5.38
N GLY A 23 -8.27 10.60 5.56
CA GLY A 23 -8.23 9.25 4.98
C GLY A 23 -9.07 8.20 5.71
N GLU A 24 -9.71 8.56 6.82
CA GLU A 24 -10.38 7.61 7.70
C GLU A 24 -11.92 7.74 7.67
N ALA A 25 -12.43 8.90 8.04
CA ALA A 25 -13.85 9.11 8.29
C ALA A 25 -14.28 10.56 7.98
N GLY A 26 -15.56 10.85 8.15
CA GLY A 26 -16.19 12.14 7.85
C GLY A 26 -16.86 12.16 6.48
N ASP A 27 -17.73 13.14 6.30
CA ASP A 27 -18.40 13.39 5.04
C ASP A 27 -17.44 14.01 4.02
N PRO A 28 -17.70 13.90 2.70
CA PRO A 28 -16.90 14.60 1.70
C PRO A 28 -17.04 16.12 1.85
N GLU A 29 -15.90 16.81 1.76
CA GLU A 29 -15.90 18.28 1.72
C GLU A 29 -16.45 18.81 0.40
N GLU A 30 -16.21 18.05 -0.68
CA GLU A 30 -16.73 18.37 -2.00
C GLU A 30 -17.17 17.08 -2.71
N GLN A 31 -18.24 17.21 -3.48
CA GLN A 31 -18.72 16.19 -4.43
C GLN A 31 -18.79 16.85 -5.81
N LEU A 32 -18.01 16.34 -6.75
CA LEU A 32 -17.83 16.95 -8.06
C LEU A 32 -18.25 15.95 -9.15
N GLU A 33 -19.16 16.36 -10.01
CA GLU A 33 -19.55 15.55 -11.18
C GLU A 33 -18.37 15.47 -12.17
N MET A 34 -18.16 14.29 -12.75
CA MET A 34 -17.14 14.07 -13.76
C MET A 34 -17.76 14.12 -15.16
N ASP A 35 -17.00 14.62 -16.12
CA ASP A 35 -17.41 14.68 -17.50
C ASP A 35 -17.07 13.38 -18.25
N ILE A 36 -17.97 12.94 -19.12
CA ILE A 36 -17.70 11.81 -20.00
C ILE A 36 -16.64 12.19 -21.04
N ALA A 37 -15.68 11.33 -21.23
CA ALA A 37 -14.62 11.45 -22.21
C ALA A 37 -14.63 10.25 -23.18
N ASP A 38 -13.62 10.13 -24.02
CA ASP A 38 -13.53 9.08 -25.05
C ASP A 38 -13.41 7.68 -24.46
N ASN A 39 -13.89 6.67 -25.20
CA ASN A 39 -13.72 5.25 -24.90
C ASN A 39 -14.26 4.78 -23.53
N GLY A 40 -15.32 5.41 -23.03
CA GLY A 40 -15.94 5.08 -21.75
C GLY A 40 -15.16 5.56 -20.54
N THR A 41 -14.30 6.52 -20.75
CA THR A 41 -13.54 7.21 -19.69
C THR A 41 -14.34 8.41 -19.18
N TRP A 42 -14.17 8.72 -17.92
CA TRP A 42 -14.69 9.89 -17.24
C TRP A 42 -13.52 10.71 -16.69
N CYS A 43 -13.60 12.03 -16.77
CA CYS A 43 -12.51 12.92 -16.39
C CYS A 43 -13.04 14.18 -15.66
N ILE A 44 -12.22 14.69 -14.74
CA ILE A 44 -12.43 16.02 -14.15
C ILE A 44 -11.10 16.73 -13.98
N HIS A 45 -11.09 18.03 -14.29
CA HIS A 45 -9.96 18.92 -14.12
C HIS A 45 -10.24 19.89 -12.97
N ILE A 46 -9.35 19.98 -12.01
CA ILE A 46 -9.48 20.83 -10.83
C ILE A 46 -8.28 21.78 -10.80
N ASP A 47 -8.51 23.09 -10.89
CA ASP A 47 -7.47 24.12 -10.97
C ASP A 47 -6.86 24.45 -9.60
N ARG A 48 -6.45 23.39 -8.88
CA ARG A 48 -5.68 23.52 -7.64
C ARG A 48 -4.88 22.24 -7.38
N ASP A 49 -3.87 22.37 -6.53
CA ASP A 49 -3.13 21.24 -5.97
C ASP A 49 -3.97 20.56 -4.88
N LEU A 50 -4.15 19.26 -5.01
CA LEU A 50 -4.87 18.43 -4.03
C LEU A 50 -3.93 17.54 -3.21
N LYS A 51 -2.62 17.78 -3.25
CA LYS A 51 -1.66 17.03 -2.41
C LYS A 51 -2.11 17.04 -0.93
N GLY A 52 -2.11 15.87 -0.32
CA GLY A 52 -2.55 15.66 1.06
C GLY A 52 -4.05 15.46 1.23
N SER A 53 -4.85 15.64 0.17
CA SER A 53 -6.27 15.30 0.20
C SER A 53 -6.50 13.81 -0.09
N PHE A 54 -7.68 13.34 0.29
CA PHE A 54 -8.13 11.99 -0.04
C PHE A 54 -9.34 12.04 -0.97
N TYR A 55 -9.57 10.95 -1.69
CA TYR A 55 -10.68 10.90 -2.64
C TYR A 55 -11.29 9.50 -2.75
N THR A 56 -12.54 9.48 -3.23
CA THR A 56 -13.21 8.30 -3.76
C THR A 56 -13.93 8.64 -5.05
N PHE A 57 -14.16 7.63 -5.87
CA PHE A 57 -15.14 7.70 -6.95
C PHE A 57 -16.44 7.08 -6.47
N GLN A 58 -17.55 7.61 -6.95
CA GLN A 58 -18.85 7.00 -6.77
C GLN A 58 -19.58 6.96 -8.11
N ILE A 59 -20.09 5.78 -8.47
CA ILE A 59 -20.68 5.49 -9.77
C ILE A 59 -22.19 5.41 -9.62
N GLU A 60 -22.93 6.07 -10.50
CA GLU A 60 -24.35 5.85 -10.66
C GLU A 60 -24.59 4.81 -11.76
N LYS A 61 -25.47 3.86 -11.46
CA LYS A 61 -25.93 2.84 -12.41
C LYS A 61 -27.40 2.52 -12.19
N ASP A 62 -28.19 2.54 -13.28
CA ASP A 62 -29.64 2.29 -13.28
C ASP A 62 -30.38 3.16 -12.24
N GLY A 63 -30.01 4.45 -12.16
CA GLY A 63 -30.56 5.43 -11.24
C GLY A 63 -30.20 5.22 -9.76
N LYS A 64 -29.15 4.47 -9.47
CA LYS A 64 -28.65 4.23 -8.10
C LYS A 64 -27.17 4.53 -8.00
N TRP A 65 -26.80 5.30 -6.99
CA TRP A 65 -25.41 5.47 -6.59
C TRP A 65 -24.92 4.22 -5.88
N LEU A 66 -23.82 3.64 -6.38
CA LEU A 66 -23.12 2.51 -5.77
C LEU A 66 -22.28 2.98 -4.59
N ASP A 67 -21.67 2.02 -3.89
CA ASP A 67 -20.71 2.34 -2.83
C ASP A 67 -19.48 3.07 -3.37
N GLU A 68 -18.86 3.86 -2.51
CA GLU A 68 -17.64 4.58 -2.84
C GLU A 68 -16.44 3.64 -3.01
N THR A 69 -15.53 4.00 -3.90
CA THR A 69 -14.31 3.24 -4.16
C THR A 69 -13.11 4.16 -4.37
N PRO A 70 -11.91 3.82 -3.88
CA PRO A 70 -10.69 4.55 -4.21
C PRO A 70 -10.27 4.39 -5.69
N GLY A 71 -10.90 3.47 -6.41
CA GLY A 71 -10.56 3.10 -7.77
C GLY A 71 -9.44 2.04 -7.84
N ILE A 72 -9.49 1.23 -8.90
CA ILE A 72 -8.56 0.08 -9.08
C ILE A 72 -7.10 0.48 -9.29
N TRP A 73 -6.84 1.73 -9.63
CA TRP A 73 -5.49 2.26 -9.86
C TRP A 73 -4.95 3.09 -8.69
N ALA A 74 -5.66 3.14 -7.55
CA ALA A 74 -5.13 3.77 -6.35
C ALA A 74 -3.79 3.11 -5.96
N LYS A 75 -2.78 3.93 -5.68
CA LYS A 75 -1.44 3.50 -5.27
C LYS A 75 -1.09 3.95 -3.85
N ALA A 76 -1.86 4.90 -3.33
CA ALA A 76 -1.78 5.38 -1.96
C ALA A 76 -3.20 5.50 -1.40
N VAL A 77 -3.39 5.12 -0.15
CA VAL A 77 -4.68 5.17 0.52
C VAL A 77 -4.52 5.64 1.97
N GLY A 78 -5.61 6.10 2.55
CA GLY A 78 -5.72 6.32 3.99
C GLY A 78 -5.89 4.99 4.74
N ILE A 79 -6.03 5.12 6.06
CA ILE A 79 -6.18 3.97 6.97
C ILE A 79 -7.35 3.07 6.54
N ASN A 80 -7.12 1.76 6.63
CA ASN A 80 -8.06 0.71 6.18
C ASN A 80 -8.42 0.76 4.68
N GLY A 81 -7.70 1.52 3.85
CA GLY A 81 -7.81 1.47 2.39
C GLY A 81 -9.16 1.93 1.79
N ASN A 82 -9.97 2.71 2.50
CA ASN A 82 -11.29 3.13 2.00
C ASN A 82 -11.23 4.33 1.05
N ARG A 83 -10.21 5.18 1.19
CA ARG A 83 -10.03 6.41 0.41
C ARG A 83 -8.65 6.43 -0.19
N ALA A 84 -8.54 6.74 -1.46
CA ALA A 84 -7.24 6.99 -2.09
C ALA A 84 -6.68 8.33 -1.62
N ALA A 85 -5.35 8.45 -1.64
CA ALA A 85 -4.64 9.66 -1.24
C ALA A 85 -3.94 10.29 -2.45
N VAL A 86 -3.92 11.62 -2.49
CA VAL A 86 -3.12 12.40 -3.44
C VAL A 86 -1.78 12.71 -2.78
N ILE A 87 -0.70 12.11 -3.29
CA ILE A 87 0.65 12.23 -2.73
C ILE A 87 1.65 12.73 -3.76
N ASP A 88 2.78 13.24 -3.29
CA ASP A 88 3.96 13.48 -4.11
C ASP A 88 4.87 12.24 -4.03
N TRP A 89 5.04 11.55 -5.17
CA TRP A 89 5.87 10.35 -5.24
C TRP A 89 7.36 10.60 -4.95
N ASN A 90 7.85 11.83 -5.13
CA ASN A 90 9.23 12.17 -4.79
C ASN A 90 9.49 12.12 -3.28
N GLU A 91 8.44 12.15 -2.46
CA GLU A 91 8.54 12.06 -0.99
C GLU A 91 8.53 10.62 -0.48
N THR A 92 8.37 9.63 -1.35
CA THR A 92 8.32 8.21 -0.97
C THR A 92 9.64 7.47 -1.17
N ASN A 93 10.56 8.03 -1.95
CA ASN A 93 11.85 7.38 -2.22
C ASN A 93 12.78 7.50 -0.99
N PRO A 94 13.30 6.37 -0.46
CA PRO A 94 14.29 6.41 0.60
C PRO A 94 15.63 6.96 0.08
N GLU A 95 16.50 7.37 1.01
CA GLU A 95 17.86 7.80 0.66
C GLU A 95 18.61 6.68 -0.08
N GLY A 96 19.25 7.03 -1.19
CA GLY A 96 20.02 6.09 -2.02
C GLY A 96 19.17 5.32 -3.05
N TRP A 97 17.85 5.49 -3.11
CA TRP A 97 16.96 4.76 -4.02
C TRP A 97 17.40 4.83 -5.49
N GLU A 98 17.80 6.04 -5.97
CA GLU A 98 18.21 6.24 -7.37
C GLU A 98 19.54 5.55 -7.72
N SER A 99 20.35 5.23 -6.72
CA SER A 99 21.63 4.54 -6.90
C SER A 99 21.58 3.06 -6.60
N ASP A 100 20.41 2.56 -6.15
CA ASP A 100 20.24 1.14 -5.85
C ASP A 100 20.28 0.28 -7.12
N GLN A 101 20.97 -0.85 -7.03
CA GLN A 101 21.13 -1.78 -8.14
C GLN A 101 20.84 -3.21 -7.67
N SER A 102 20.05 -3.93 -8.44
CA SER A 102 19.84 -5.35 -8.19
C SER A 102 21.13 -6.13 -8.35
N PRO A 103 21.41 -7.11 -7.47
CA PRO A 103 22.53 -8.04 -7.64
C PRO A 103 22.45 -8.76 -8.98
N GLU A 104 23.61 -8.98 -9.61
CA GLU A 104 23.69 -9.71 -10.88
C GLU A 104 23.37 -11.20 -10.70
N LEU A 105 22.41 -11.70 -11.45
CA LEU A 105 22.10 -13.12 -11.54
C LEU A 105 22.76 -13.72 -12.79
N LYS A 106 23.70 -14.64 -12.61
CA LYS A 106 24.44 -15.27 -13.72
C LYS A 106 23.64 -16.35 -14.41
N MET A 107 22.99 -17.23 -13.63
CA MET A 107 22.14 -18.31 -14.17
C MET A 107 20.90 -18.50 -13.29
N TYR A 108 19.79 -18.86 -13.90
CA TYR A 108 18.55 -19.13 -13.14
C TYR A 108 18.69 -20.32 -12.18
N SER A 109 19.60 -21.26 -12.45
CA SER A 109 19.90 -22.38 -11.54
C SER A 109 20.60 -21.97 -10.25
N ASP A 110 21.10 -20.72 -10.16
CA ASP A 110 21.76 -20.20 -8.96
C ASP A 110 20.76 -19.61 -7.96
N ILE A 111 19.46 -19.60 -8.32
CA ILE A 111 18.40 -19.08 -7.45
C ILE A 111 18.16 -20.05 -6.30
N ILE A 112 18.31 -19.54 -5.08
CA ILE A 112 17.85 -20.18 -3.84
C ILE A 112 16.73 -19.30 -3.30
N LEU A 113 15.50 -19.77 -3.45
CA LEU A 113 14.28 -19.04 -3.11
C LEU A 113 13.83 -19.35 -1.69
N TYR A 114 13.52 -18.32 -0.92
CA TYR A 114 12.94 -18.42 0.41
C TYR A 114 11.61 -17.66 0.45
N GLU A 115 10.52 -18.33 0.75
CA GLU A 115 9.22 -17.69 0.92
C GLU A 115 9.02 -17.25 2.37
N LEU A 116 8.55 -16.03 2.57
CA LEU A 116 8.27 -15.50 3.89
C LEU A 116 7.02 -14.62 3.92
N HIS A 117 6.46 -14.49 5.12
CA HIS A 117 5.38 -13.57 5.45
C HIS A 117 5.94 -12.40 6.28
N HIS A 118 5.62 -11.14 5.92
CA HIS A 118 6.19 -9.96 6.57
C HIS A 118 6.09 -9.99 8.09
N ARG A 119 4.88 -10.29 8.61
CA ARG A 119 4.66 -10.34 10.04
C ARG A 119 5.48 -11.46 10.69
N ASP A 120 5.36 -12.67 10.17
CA ASP A 120 5.93 -13.86 10.81
C ASP A 120 7.46 -13.90 10.75
N PHE A 121 8.04 -13.20 9.77
CA PHE A 121 9.49 -13.06 9.66
C PHE A 121 10.15 -12.45 10.91
N SER A 122 9.44 -11.57 11.62
CA SER A 122 10.04 -10.75 12.68
C SER A 122 9.22 -10.64 13.96
N ILE A 123 7.97 -11.17 13.99
CA ILE A 123 7.04 -10.93 15.11
C ILE A 123 7.46 -11.61 16.42
N ASP A 124 8.30 -12.65 16.36
CA ASP A 124 8.78 -13.34 17.57
C ASP A 124 9.52 -12.35 18.48
N PRO A 125 9.21 -12.32 19.79
CA PRO A 125 9.90 -11.46 20.75
C PRO A 125 11.41 -11.62 20.75
N ASN A 126 11.90 -12.83 20.48
CA ASN A 126 13.30 -13.20 20.48
C ASN A 126 14.01 -12.99 19.14
N SER A 127 13.32 -12.45 18.11
CA SER A 127 13.91 -12.23 16.80
C SER A 127 15.10 -11.23 16.82
N GLY A 128 15.23 -10.42 17.86
CA GLY A 128 16.23 -9.33 17.91
C GLY A 128 15.93 -8.17 16.96
N ILE A 129 14.87 -8.25 16.17
CA ILE A 129 14.42 -7.22 15.22
C ILE A 129 13.64 -6.14 15.98
N GLU A 130 13.86 -4.87 15.65
CA GLU A 130 13.18 -3.74 16.27
C GLU A 130 11.77 -3.55 15.69
N HIS A 131 11.66 -3.46 14.36
CA HIS A 131 10.40 -3.21 13.66
C HIS A 131 9.59 -4.50 13.42
N LYS A 132 9.18 -5.14 14.51
CA LYS A 132 8.49 -6.42 14.50
C LYS A 132 7.20 -6.41 13.68
N GLY A 133 7.13 -7.31 12.68
CA GLY A 133 5.96 -7.46 11.81
C GLY A 133 5.79 -6.31 10.80
N LYS A 134 6.83 -5.51 10.55
CA LYS A 134 6.79 -4.34 9.66
C LYS A 134 7.67 -4.53 8.42
N PHE A 135 7.41 -3.75 7.37
CA PHE A 135 8.26 -3.71 6.16
C PHE A 135 9.73 -3.47 6.51
N LEU A 136 10.00 -2.55 7.43
CA LEU A 136 11.35 -2.19 7.85
C LEU A 136 12.13 -3.35 8.49
N ALA A 137 11.46 -4.39 9.00
CA ALA A 137 12.13 -5.58 9.53
C ALA A 137 13.05 -6.25 8.50
N LEU A 138 12.73 -6.15 7.21
CA LEU A 138 13.54 -6.70 6.11
C LEU A 138 14.77 -5.85 5.77
N THR A 139 14.92 -4.69 6.37
CA THR A 139 16.09 -3.80 6.17
C THR A 139 17.09 -3.86 7.34
N GLU A 140 16.71 -4.47 8.47
CA GLU A 140 17.55 -4.54 9.64
C GLU A 140 18.65 -5.59 9.49
N THR A 141 19.87 -5.20 9.87
CA THR A 141 21.07 -6.07 9.87
C THR A 141 21.70 -6.12 11.25
N GLY A 142 22.54 -7.12 11.51
CA GLY A 142 23.19 -7.31 12.81
C GLY A 142 22.25 -7.87 13.89
N THR A 143 21.04 -8.28 13.53
CA THR A 143 20.04 -8.80 14.47
C THR A 143 20.40 -10.20 14.98
N LYS A 144 20.12 -10.46 16.27
CA LYS A 144 20.49 -11.72 16.93
C LYS A 144 19.40 -12.18 17.88
N THR A 145 19.30 -13.48 18.03
CA THR A 145 18.51 -14.09 19.11
C THR A 145 19.15 -13.87 20.49
N PRO A 146 18.46 -14.11 21.61
CA PRO A 146 19.04 -14.03 22.94
C PRO A 146 20.25 -14.96 23.15
N GLU A 147 20.31 -16.05 22.39
CA GLU A 147 21.43 -17.02 22.40
C GLU A 147 22.64 -16.56 21.56
N GLY A 148 22.48 -15.44 20.83
CA GLY A 148 23.54 -14.84 20.03
C GLY A 148 23.61 -15.32 18.57
N GLU A 149 22.66 -16.16 18.14
CA GLU A 149 22.57 -16.63 16.75
C GLU A 149 22.03 -15.52 15.83
N SER A 150 22.47 -15.49 14.58
CA SER A 150 21.99 -14.56 13.57
C SER A 150 20.50 -14.76 13.31
N SER A 151 19.78 -13.67 13.21
CA SER A 151 18.36 -13.65 12.89
C SER A 151 18.07 -12.72 11.71
N GLY A 152 16.82 -12.66 11.27
CA GLY A 152 16.39 -11.73 10.23
C GLY A 152 17.14 -11.91 8.91
N LEU A 153 17.48 -10.78 8.28
CA LEU A 153 18.12 -10.75 6.96
C LEU A 153 19.52 -11.44 6.97
N ASP A 154 20.27 -11.29 8.05
CA ASP A 154 21.61 -11.89 8.13
C ASP A 154 21.55 -13.41 8.19
N HIS A 155 20.55 -13.98 8.88
CA HIS A 155 20.32 -15.42 8.87
C HIS A 155 19.99 -15.94 7.45
N LEU A 156 19.17 -15.23 6.68
CA LEU A 156 18.88 -15.62 5.30
C LEU A 156 20.13 -15.58 4.41
N LYS A 157 21.02 -14.61 4.63
CA LYS A 157 22.31 -14.54 3.92
C LYS A 157 23.23 -15.72 4.29
N GLU A 158 23.29 -16.10 5.57
CA GLU A 158 24.06 -17.26 6.04
C GLU A 158 23.54 -18.57 5.45
N LEU A 159 22.24 -18.70 5.25
CA LEU A 159 21.61 -19.85 4.56
C LEU A 159 21.91 -19.87 3.05
N GLY A 160 22.49 -18.79 2.49
CA GLY A 160 22.74 -18.67 1.06
C GLY A 160 21.52 -18.34 0.22
N VAL A 161 20.45 -17.81 0.82
CA VAL A 161 19.26 -17.34 0.12
C VAL A 161 19.65 -16.20 -0.83
N THR A 162 19.26 -16.32 -2.09
CA THR A 162 19.51 -15.29 -3.11
C THR A 162 18.26 -14.47 -3.45
N HIS A 163 17.08 -15.05 -3.27
CA HIS A 163 15.81 -14.42 -3.59
C HIS A 163 14.80 -14.65 -2.48
N ILE A 164 14.07 -13.61 -2.15
CA ILE A 164 12.95 -13.67 -1.20
C ILE A 164 11.65 -13.60 -2.00
N HIS A 165 10.77 -14.56 -1.77
CA HIS A 165 9.39 -14.56 -2.24
C HIS A 165 8.49 -14.13 -1.08
N ILE A 166 8.01 -12.89 -1.13
CA ILE A 166 7.17 -12.35 -0.07
C ILE A 166 5.72 -12.76 -0.33
N LEU A 167 5.03 -13.29 0.67
CA LEU A 167 3.59 -13.50 0.65
C LEU A 167 2.87 -12.16 0.41
N PRO A 168 1.61 -12.16 -0.08
CA PRO A 168 0.95 -10.94 -0.50
C PRO A 168 1.04 -9.82 0.54
N SER A 169 1.53 -8.67 0.11
CA SER A 169 1.78 -7.49 0.95
C SER A 169 1.01 -6.25 0.49
N PHE A 170 0.14 -6.43 -0.51
CA PHE A 170 -0.81 -5.38 -0.90
C PHE A 170 -1.95 -5.27 0.12
N ASP A 171 -2.61 -4.12 0.13
CA ASP A 171 -3.68 -3.76 1.05
C ASP A 171 -4.82 -4.79 1.04
N PHE A 172 -5.12 -5.38 2.20
CA PHE A 172 -6.15 -6.40 2.40
C PHE A 172 -7.23 -5.95 3.40
N ALA A 173 -8.38 -6.64 3.41
CA ALA A 173 -9.59 -6.11 4.03
C ALA A 173 -9.77 -6.44 5.52
N THR A 174 -9.20 -7.53 6.03
CA THR A 174 -9.65 -8.12 7.30
C THR A 174 -8.84 -7.72 8.54
N ILE A 175 -7.79 -6.91 8.38
CA ILE A 175 -7.08 -6.29 9.49
C ILE A 175 -7.56 -4.86 9.64
N ASP A 176 -8.07 -4.50 10.83
CA ASP A 176 -8.34 -3.10 11.17
C ASP A 176 -7.03 -2.44 11.58
N GLU A 177 -6.50 -1.59 10.70
CA GLU A 177 -5.23 -0.89 10.89
C GLU A 177 -5.21 0.06 12.11
N ARG A 178 -6.39 0.39 12.65
CA ARG A 178 -6.54 1.17 13.90
C ARG A 178 -6.35 0.33 15.16
N LYS A 179 -6.24 -0.99 15.04
CA LYS A 179 -6.25 -1.94 16.16
C LYS A 179 -5.17 -3.01 15.99
N LEU A 180 -3.98 -2.58 15.56
CA LEU A 180 -2.85 -3.48 15.31
C LEU A 180 -2.35 -4.17 16.59
N GLU A 181 -2.62 -3.58 17.77
CA GLU A 181 -2.35 -4.19 19.06
C GLU A 181 -3.09 -5.52 19.30
N LYS A 182 -4.17 -5.77 18.55
CA LYS A 182 -4.89 -7.07 18.58
C LYS A 182 -4.11 -8.20 17.92
N ASN A 183 -3.01 -7.88 17.25
CA ASN A 183 -2.08 -8.81 16.64
C ASN A 183 -2.74 -9.91 15.79
N LYS A 184 -3.77 -9.54 15.02
CA LYS A 184 -4.47 -10.45 14.11
C LYS A 184 -3.55 -10.88 12.98
N TYR A 185 -3.70 -12.11 12.55
CA TYR A 185 -3.00 -12.68 11.41
C TYR A 185 -3.85 -12.59 10.14
N ASN A 186 -3.22 -12.26 9.03
CA ASN A 186 -3.80 -12.36 7.69
C ASN A 186 -2.71 -12.82 6.71
N TRP A 187 -3.01 -13.78 5.88
CA TRP A 187 -2.09 -14.28 4.86
C TRP A 187 -1.92 -13.33 3.66
N GLY A 188 -2.79 -12.33 3.53
CA GLY A 188 -2.76 -11.36 2.44
C GLY A 188 -3.57 -11.77 1.20
N TYR A 189 -4.29 -12.89 1.21
CA TYR A 189 -5.05 -13.39 0.06
C TYR A 189 -6.50 -12.90 -0.02
N ASP A 190 -6.84 -11.83 0.69
CA ASP A 190 -8.11 -11.11 0.60
C ASP A 190 -7.90 -9.64 0.18
N PRO A 191 -7.37 -9.41 -1.04
CA PRO A 191 -6.95 -8.09 -1.47
C PRO A 191 -8.11 -7.11 -1.57
N LYS A 192 -7.87 -5.87 -1.11
CA LYS A 192 -8.75 -4.74 -1.25
C LYS A 192 -8.24 -3.77 -2.31
N ASN A 193 -6.98 -3.36 -2.19
CA ASN A 193 -6.31 -2.46 -3.13
C ASN A 193 -4.99 -3.09 -3.60
N TYR A 194 -4.98 -3.68 -4.80
CA TYR A 194 -3.84 -4.44 -5.34
C TYR A 194 -2.56 -3.62 -5.56
N ASN A 195 -2.68 -2.31 -5.76
CA ASN A 195 -1.53 -1.45 -6.07
C ASN A 195 -1.05 -0.64 -4.85
N VAL A 196 -1.49 -1.00 -3.66
CA VAL A 196 -1.21 -0.29 -2.40
C VAL A 196 -0.53 -1.26 -1.43
N PRO A 197 0.59 -0.89 -0.78
CA PRO A 197 1.15 -1.66 0.32
C PRO A 197 0.22 -1.66 1.53
N ASP A 198 0.11 -2.80 2.22
CA ASP A 198 -0.77 -2.94 3.39
C ASP A 198 -0.30 -2.09 4.59
N GLY A 199 -1.21 -1.35 5.19
CA GLY A 199 -0.89 -0.45 6.29
C GLY A 199 -0.55 -1.16 7.60
N SER A 200 -0.95 -2.44 7.79
CA SER A 200 -0.58 -3.19 8.99
C SER A 200 0.93 -3.46 9.07
N TYR A 201 1.61 -3.48 7.93
CA TYR A 201 3.07 -3.62 7.84
C TYR A 201 3.81 -2.28 7.85
N SER A 202 3.11 -1.15 7.77
CA SER A 202 3.69 0.19 7.93
C SER A 202 3.96 0.50 9.40
N THR A 203 4.95 1.34 9.67
CA THR A 203 5.18 1.90 11.01
C THR A 203 4.14 2.96 11.38
N ASP A 204 3.54 3.59 10.38
CA ASP A 204 2.40 4.50 10.55
C ASP A 204 1.36 4.25 9.44
N PRO A 205 0.25 3.54 9.72
CA PRO A 205 -0.78 3.27 8.74
C PRO A 205 -1.65 4.50 8.40
N VAL A 206 -1.59 5.56 9.21
CA VAL A 206 -2.41 6.78 9.00
C VAL A 206 -1.83 7.64 7.90
N THR A 207 -0.50 7.76 7.83
CA THR A 207 0.21 8.56 6.83
C THR A 207 0.42 7.75 5.55
N PRO A 208 -0.24 8.09 4.41
CA PRO A 208 -0.21 7.29 3.19
C PRO A 208 1.19 7.05 2.63
N THR A 209 2.10 8.02 2.75
CA THR A 209 3.48 7.91 2.25
C THR A 209 4.37 6.99 3.07
N THR A 210 4.04 6.74 4.36
CA THR A 210 4.86 5.90 5.23
C THR A 210 4.73 4.40 4.89
N ARG A 211 3.65 3.99 4.22
CA ARG A 211 3.45 2.59 3.80
C ARG A 211 4.13 2.26 2.45
N ILE A 212 4.54 3.28 1.70
CA ILE A 212 5.19 3.19 0.40
C ILE A 212 6.70 3.21 0.54
#